data_b050acffd36b1ac44a673940b73695d7
#
_entry.id   b050acffd36b1ac44a673940b73695d7
#
_cell.length_a   1.000
_cell.length_b   1.000
_cell.length_c   1.000
_cell.angle_alpha   90.00
_cell.angle_beta   90.00
_cell.angle_gamma   90.00
#
_symmetry.space_group_name_H-M   'P 1'
#
loop_
_entity.id
_entity.type
_entity.pdbx_description
1 polymer ?
#
loop_
_entity_poly.entity_id
_entity_poly.type
_entity_poly.pdbx_seq_one_letter_code
_entity_poly.pdbx_strand_id
1 'polypeptide(L)'
;PAPLTMFKDIFKLPAGHLMEIDRDGTMRARRYWNAVPGRGVDAGEMAGLEGAARRKFYTTGIRQRLEKSVEKRMMADVPFGVFLSGGIDSSANVALMSRLMDRPVETFTVGFKDHTHLNELDYASRVARDFKTNHLEVLIDEGDMLGYLDDLVHHQDEPIADWVSVPLYFVSKLA
;
A
#
# COMPACT_ATOMS: atom_id res chain seq x y z
N PRO A 1 -1.78 8.70 -17.67
CA PRO A 1 -0.69 7.80 -17.31
C PRO A 1 0.66 8.40 -17.71
N ALA A 2 1.70 8.11 -16.93
CA ALA A 2 3.06 8.57 -17.25
C ALA A 2 3.45 8.23 -18.71
N PRO A 3 4.22 9.10 -19.38
CA PRO A 3 4.91 10.29 -18.84
C PRO A 3 4.07 11.58 -18.81
N LEU A 4 2.82 11.54 -19.23
CA LEU A 4 1.99 12.72 -19.34
C LEU A 4 1.43 13.16 -17.98
N THR A 5 1.23 14.48 -17.82
CA THR A 5 0.47 15.11 -16.75
C THR A 5 -0.74 15.85 -17.31
N MET A 6 -1.54 16.48 -16.47
CA MET A 6 -2.61 17.38 -16.89
C MET A 6 -2.07 18.78 -17.29
N PHE A 7 -0.82 19.05 -17.05
CA PHE A 7 -0.19 20.33 -17.33
C PHE A 7 0.66 20.24 -18.60
N LYS A 8 0.53 21.25 -19.48
CA LYS A 8 1.32 21.32 -20.69
C LYS A 8 2.81 21.42 -20.36
N ASP A 9 3.64 20.63 -21.07
CA ASP A 9 5.11 20.62 -20.96
C ASP A 9 5.65 20.16 -19.59
N ILE A 10 4.79 19.61 -18.71
CA ILE A 10 5.20 18.97 -17.47
C ILE A 10 5.01 17.45 -17.59
N PHE A 11 6.07 16.72 -17.34
CA PHE A 11 6.10 15.26 -17.52
C PHE A 11 6.48 14.55 -16.22
N LYS A 12 5.90 13.37 -16.03
CA LYS A 12 6.31 12.45 -14.95
C LYS A 12 7.50 11.61 -15.37
N LEU A 13 8.43 11.41 -14.46
CA LEU A 13 9.44 10.38 -14.63
C LEU A 13 8.75 9.01 -14.71
N PRO A 14 8.97 8.20 -15.76
CA PRO A 14 8.33 6.89 -15.87
C PRO A 14 8.70 5.96 -14.70
N ALA A 15 7.78 5.08 -14.30
CA ALA A 15 8.02 4.10 -13.25
C ALA A 15 9.25 3.23 -13.54
N GLY A 16 10.02 2.91 -12.51
CA GLY A 16 11.24 2.12 -12.62
C GLY A 16 12.41 2.84 -13.30
N HIS A 17 12.33 4.18 -13.42
CA HIS A 17 13.43 5.02 -13.92
C HIS A 17 14.00 5.89 -12.82
N LEU A 18 15.25 6.23 -12.97
CA LEU A 18 15.90 7.32 -12.24
C LEU A 18 16.39 8.37 -13.24
N MET A 19 16.52 9.59 -12.79
CA MET A 19 17.03 10.71 -13.57
C MET A 19 18.20 11.34 -12.80
N GLU A 20 19.30 11.51 -13.49
CA GLU A 20 20.47 12.26 -13.03
C GLU A 20 20.51 13.59 -13.76
N ILE A 21 20.69 14.67 -13.03
CA ILE A 21 20.78 16.03 -13.58
C ILE A 21 22.15 16.59 -13.19
N ASP A 22 22.98 16.83 -14.17
CA ASP A 22 24.32 17.42 -13.98
C ASP A 22 24.20 18.93 -13.66
N ARG A 23 25.29 19.52 -13.18
CA ARG A 23 25.32 20.94 -12.82
C ARG A 23 25.10 21.89 -14.02
N ASP A 24 25.36 21.43 -15.24
CA ASP A 24 25.11 22.16 -16.49
C ASP A 24 23.66 21.99 -17.00
N GLY A 25 22.79 21.26 -16.25
CA GLY A 25 21.40 20.99 -16.62
C GLY A 25 21.22 19.79 -17.55
N THR A 26 22.28 19.07 -17.90
CA THR A 26 22.17 17.85 -18.72
C THR A 26 21.43 16.78 -17.96
N MET A 27 20.33 16.26 -18.53
CA MET A 27 19.48 15.23 -17.94
C MET A 27 19.74 13.86 -18.56
N ARG A 28 19.91 12.84 -17.72
CA ARG A 28 20.05 11.45 -18.15
C ARG A 28 19.06 10.59 -17.38
N ALA A 29 18.08 9.99 -18.09
CA ALA A 29 17.15 9.04 -17.52
C ALA A 29 17.58 7.62 -17.86
N ARG A 30 17.58 6.73 -16.86
CA ARG A 30 17.82 5.29 -17.08
C ARG A 30 16.82 4.44 -16.33
N ARG A 31 16.42 3.35 -16.95
CA ARG A 31 15.54 2.35 -16.34
C ARG A 31 16.36 1.41 -15.48
N TYR A 32 16.01 1.28 -14.19
CA TYR A 32 16.64 0.35 -13.26
C TYR A 32 15.76 -0.85 -12.93
N TRP A 33 14.43 -0.74 -13.15
CA TRP A 33 13.48 -1.79 -12.82
C TRP A 33 12.35 -1.89 -13.85
N ASN A 34 11.79 -3.09 -13.99
CA ASN A 34 10.66 -3.39 -14.87
C ASN A 34 9.73 -4.40 -14.22
N ALA A 35 8.43 -4.08 -14.14
CA ALA A 35 7.39 -4.93 -13.57
C ALA A 35 6.92 -6.06 -14.51
N VAL A 36 7.44 -6.16 -15.75
CA VAL A 36 6.96 -7.17 -16.69
C VAL A 36 7.21 -8.57 -16.13
N PRO A 37 6.17 -9.40 -15.97
CA PRO A 37 6.31 -10.77 -15.50
C PRO A 37 7.26 -11.61 -16.36
N GLY A 38 7.94 -12.55 -15.74
CA GLY A 38 8.84 -13.49 -16.45
C GLY A 38 10.29 -13.03 -16.60
N ARG A 39 10.63 -11.80 -16.16
CA ARG A 39 12.02 -11.34 -16.10
C ARG A 39 12.50 -11.36 -14.65
N GLY A 40 13.00 -12.46 -14.15
CA GLY A 40 13.58 -12.54 -12.81
C GLY A 40 13.22 -13.77 -12.00
N VAL A 41 12.44 -14.68 -12.55
CA VAL A 41 12.29 -16.04 -12.02
C VAL A 41 13.10 -16.95 -12.90
N ASP A 42 13.97 -17.75 -12.31
CA ASP A 42 14.72 -18.75 -13.06
C ASP A 42 13.73 -19.78 -13.62
N ALA A 43 13.52 -19.73 -14.94
CA ALA A 43 12.63 -20.67 -15.64
C ALA A 43 13.08 -22.12 -15.44
N GLY A 44 14.35 -22.36 -15.12
CA GLY A 44 14.90 -23.68 -14.80
C GLY A 44 14.34 -24.25 -13.50
N GLU A 45 14.12 -23.43 -12.47
CA GLU A 45 13.53 -23.89 -11.21
C GLU A 45 12.08 -24.36 -11.32
N MET A 46 11.38 -23.93 -12.37
CA MET A 46 9.98 -24.29 -12.62
C MET A 46 9.82 -25.43 -13.61
N ALA A 47 10.89 -25.81 -14.31
CA ALA A 47 10.84 -26.84 -15.32
C ALA A 47 10.44 -28.18 -14.71
N GLY A 48 9.32 -28.75 -15.19
CA GLY A 48 8.83 -30.06 -14.72
C GLY A 48 7.95 -30.05 -13.47
N LEU A 49 7.65 -28.88 -12.88
CA LEU A 49 6.71 -28.81 -11.77
C LEU A 49 5.27 -28.76 -12.24
N GLU A 50 4.43 -29.69 -11.76
CA GLU A 50 3.01 -29.76 -12.09
C GLU A 50 2.14 -29.92 -10.83
N GLY A 51 0.86 -29.64 -10.97
CA GLY A 51 -0.16 -29.91 -9.94
C GLY A 51 0.16 -29.32 -8.58
N ALA A 52 0.18 -30.16 -7.55
CA ALA A 52 0.41 -29.76 -6.16
C ALA A 52 1.84 -29.24 -5.91
N ALA A 53 2.84 -29.78 -6.58
CA ALA A 53 4.24 -29.36 -6.46
C ALA A 53 4.42 -27.92 -6.99
N ARG A 54 3.84 -27.61 -8.15
CA ARG A 54 3.84 -26.28 -8.74
C ARG A 54 3.12 -25.26 -7.84
N ARG A 55 1.95 -25.62 -7.30
CA ARG A 55 1.21 -24.77 -6.35
C ARG A 55 2.06 -24.48 -5.10
N LYS A 56 2.67 -25.52 -4.51
CA LYS A 56 3.52 -25.36 -3.33
C LYS A 56 4.71 -24.44 -3.61
N PHE A 57 5.35 -24.57 -4.76
CA PHE A 57 6.45 -23.70 -5.18
C PHE A 57 6.05 -22.24 -5.18
N TYR A 58 4.93 -21.89 -5.87
CA TYR A 58 4.45 -20.52 -5.92
C TYR A 58 4.01 -19.98 -4.57
N THR A 59 3.23 -20.73 -3.81
CA THR A 59 2.72 -20.26 -2.51
C THR A 59 3.86 -20.04 -1.51
N THR A 60 4.85 -20.91 -1.50
CA THR A 60 6.05 -20.74 -0.65
C THR A 60 6.86 -19.53 -1.09
N GLY A 61 7.13 -19.40 -2.38
CA GLY A 61 7.89 -18.28 -2.92
C GLY A 61 7.20 -16.92 -2.74
N ILE A 62 5.89 -16.84 -2.92
CA ILE A 62 5.10 -15.63 -2.66
C ILE A 62 5.19 -15.26 -1.19
N ARG A 63 4.92 -16.23 -0.29
CA ARG A 63 4.98 -15.99 1.15
C ARG A 63 6.34 -15.46 1.60
N GLN A 64 7.43 -16.08 1.19
CA GLN A 64 8.79 -15.65 1.55
C GLN A 64 9.09 -14.23 1.06
N ARG A 65 8.65 -13.89 -0.17
CA ARG A 65 8.85 -12.54 -0.72
C ARG A 65 8.01 -11.47 -0.02
N LEU A 66 6.76 -11.81 0.33
CA LEU A 66 5.89 -10.92 1.11
C LEU A 66 6.47 -10.70 2.51
N GLU A 67 6.85 -11.76 3.22
CA GLU A 67 7.46 -11.69 4.55
C GLU A 67 8.70 -10.78 4.55
N LYS A 68 9.63 -11.02 3.63
CA LYS A 68 10.81 -10.17 3.44
C LYS A 68 10.47 -8.72 3.04
N SER A 69 9.41 -8.51 2.26
CA SER A 69 8.95 -7.18 1.87
C SER A 69 8.37 -6.40 3.05
N VAL A 70 7.59 -7.06 3.89
CA VAL A 70 7.03 -6.48 5.12
C VAL A 70 8.16 -6.15 6.09
N GLU A 71 9.05 -7.10 6.38
CA GLU A 71 10.21 -6.90 7.27
C GLU A 71 11.02 -5.66 6.89
N LYS A 72 11.33 -5.48 5.60
CA LYS A 72 12.05 -4.31 5.12
C LYS A 72 11.33 -2.98 5.34
N ARG A 73 10.00 -2.99 5.39
CA ARG A 73 9.17 -1.78 5.61
C ARG A 73 8.92 -1.48 7.08
N MET A 74 9.23 -2.41 7.95
CA MET A 74 9.15 -2.22 9.41
C MET A 74 10.34 -1.45 9.98
N MET A 75 11.37 -1.19 9.18
CA MET A 75 12.50 -0.35 9.58
C MET A 75 12.07 1.12 9.55
N ALA A 76 11.86 1.70 10.73
CA ALA A 76 11.38 3.07 10.91
C ALA A 76 12.01 3.71 12.14
N ASP A 77 12.22 5.04 12.09
CA ASP A 77 12.75 5.83 13.20
C ASP A 77 11.65 6.32 14.17
N VAL A 78 10.38 6.06 13.82
CA VAL A 78 9.19 6.42 14.59
C VAL A 78 8.27 5.21 14.76
N PRO A 79 7.34 5.23 15.73
CA PRO A 79 6.30 4.21 15.80
C PRO A 79 5.56 4.08 14.47
N PHE A 80 5.18 2.87 14.11
CA PHE A 80 4.48 2.59 12.87
C PHE A 80 3.36 1.59 13.09
N GLY A 81 2.39 1.58 12.17
CA GLY A 81 1.25 0.68 12.17
C GLY A 81 0.77 0.35 10.76
N VAL A 82 -0.42 -0.22 10.65
CA VAL A 82 -1.01 -0.68 9.39
C VAL A 82 -2.42 -0.14 9.24
N PHE A 83 -2.74 0.40 8.09
CA PHE A 83 -4.13 0.65 7.70
C PHE A 83 -4.81 -0.69 7.41
N LEU A 84 -5.87 -0.98 8.14
CA LEU A 84 -6.56 -2.27 8.10
C LEU A 84 -7.99 -2.07 7.57
N SER A 85 -8.24 -2.59 6.38
CA SER A 85 -9.60 -2.60 5.78
C SER A 85 -10.35 -3.92 6.02
N GLY A 86 -9.66 -4.96 6.52
CA GLY A 86 -10.22 -6.31 6.59
C GLY A 86 -10.20 -7.06 5.26
N GLY A 87 -9.76 -6.41 4.17
CA GLY A 87 -9.47 -7.06 2.89
C GLY A 87 -8.27 -8.00 2.98
N ILE A 88 -8.11 -8.88 2.00
CA ILE A 88 -7.07 -9.93 2.02
C ILE A 88 -5.65 -9.34 2.11
N ASP A 89 -5.39 -8.24 1.45
CA ASP A 89 -4.05 -7.64 1.38
C ASP A 89 -3.65 -6.99 2.69
N SER A 90 -4.51 -6.15 3.27
CA SER A 90 -4.29 -5.51 4.57
C SER A 90 -4.21 -6.54 5.70
N SER A 91 -5.07 -7.57 5.67
CA SER A 91 -5.06 -8.67 6.63
C SER A 91 -3.78 -9.50 6.53
N ALA A 92 -3.27 -9.76 5.32
CA ALA A 92 -2.00 -10.46 5.13
C ALA A 92 -0.82 -9.67 5.70
N ASN A 93 -0.81 -8.34 5.54
CA ASN A 93 0.21 -7.49 6.14
C ASN A 93 0.18 -7.56 7.66
N VAL A 94 -1.00 -7.45 8.28
CA VAL A 94 -1.17 -7.59 9.74
C VAL A 94 -0.70 -8.96 10.22
N ALA A 95 -1.09 -10.03 9.53
CA ALA A 95 -0.69 -11.39 9.88
C ALA A 95 0.83 -11.61 9.83
N LEU A 96 1.50 -11.01 8.83
CA LEU A 96 2.96 -11.09 8.70
C LEU A 96 3.65 -10.25 9.77
N MET A 97 3.19 -9.01 9.98
CA MET A 97 3.77 -8.12 11.00
C MET A 97 3.62 -8.67 12.41
N SER A 98 2.46 -9.23 12.75
CA SER A 98 2.22 -9.83 14.07
C SER A 98 3.15 -11.02 14.39
N ARG A 99 3.76 -11.62 13.37
CA ARG A 99 4.77 -12.68 13.53
C ARG A 99 6.20 -12.17 13.65
N LEU A 100 6.44 -10.96 13.15
CA LEU A 100 7.74 -10.32 13.11
C LEU A 100 7.96 -9.35 14.28
N MET A 101 6.88 -9.02 15.02
CA MET A 101 6.92 -8.09 16.15
C MET A 101 6.73 -8.79 17.48
N ASP A 102 7.45 -8.35 18.50
CA ASP A 102 7.31 -8.81 19.89
C ASP A 102 6.21 -8.05 20.67
N ARG A 103 5.59 -7.05 20.02
CA ARG A 103 4.51 -6.22 20.57
C ARG A 103 3.30 -6.25 19.64
N PRO A 104 2.09 -5.93 20.16
CA PRO A 104 0.92 -5.78 19.30
C PRO A 104 1.16 -4.80 18.15
N VAL A 105 0.65 -5.12 16.97
CA VAL A 105 0.66 -4.23 15.80
C VAL A 105 -0.36 -3.13 16.03
N GLU A 106 0.01 -1.88 15.81
CA GLU A 106 -0.94 -0.78 15.73
C GLU A 106 -1.70 -0.86 14.42
N THR A 107 -3.03 -0.86 14.46
CA THR A 107 -3.88 -0.94 13.26
C THR A 107 -4.92 0.15 13.26
N PHE A 108 -5.17 0.74 12.10
CA PHE A 108 -6.03 1.90 11.94
C PHE A 108 -7.05 1.65 10.83
N THR A 109 -8.31 2.01 11.09
CA THR A 109 -9.41 1.86 10.12
C THR A 109 -10.25 3.13 10.08
N VAL A 110 -10.74 3.49 8.90
CA VAL A 110 -11.74 4.53 8.71
C VAL A 110 -13.07 3.88 8.34
N GLY A 111 -14.15 4.37 8.91
CA GLY A 111 -15.52 3.99 8.57
C GLY A 111 -16.39 5.21 8.34
N PHE A 112 -17.63 4.97 7.88
CA PHE A 112 -18.61 6.00 7.58
C PHE A 112 -19.77 5.93 8.56
N LYS A 113 -20.17 7.07 9.15
CA LYS A 113 -21.32 7.16 10.09
C LYS A 113 -22.64 6.87 9.39
N ASP A 114 -22.84 7.47 8.22
CA ASP A 114 -24.12 7.50 7.53
C ASP A 114 -24.29 6.39 6.48
N HIS A 115 -23.21 5.77 6.04
CA HIS A 115 -23.18 4.75 5.00
C HIS A 115 -22.61 3.42 5.52
N THR A 116 -23.24 2.88 6.55
CA THR A 116 -22.75 1.67 7.25
C THR A 116 -22.60 0.45 6.35
N HIS A 117 -23.35 0.39 5.22
CA HIS A 117 -23.25 -0.70 4.26
C HIS A 117 -21.93 -0.67 3.43
N LEU A 118 -21.22 0.46 3.45
CA LEU A 118 -19.89 0.61 2.84
C LEU A 118 -18.75 0.32 3.81
N ASN A 119 -19.08 0.12 5.11
CA ASN A 119 -18.07 -0.09 6.13
C ASN A 119 -17.47 -1.49 6.05
N GLU A 120 -16.15 -1.52 6.17
CA GLU A 120 -15.37 -2.73 6.35
C GLU A 120 -14.97 -2.95 7.83
N LEU A 121 -15.56 -2.19 8.77
CA LEU A 121 -15.21 -2.16 10.20
C LEU A 121 -15.32 -3.55 10.85
N ASP A 122 -16.37 -4.29 10.55
CA ASP A 122 -16.59 -5.64 11.11
C ASP A 122 -15.48 -6.61 10.68
N TYR A 123 -15.04 -6.51 9.42
CA TYR A 123 -13.95 -7.33 8.91
C TYR A 123 -12.60 -6.90 9.53
N ALA A 124 -12.34 -5.61 9.60
CA ALA A 124 -11.16 -5.07 10.23
C ALA A 124 -11.06 -5.44 11.71
N SER A 125 -12.15 -5.23 12.48
CA SER A 125 -12.23 -5.58 13.90
C SER A 125 -12.06 -7.10 14.13
N ARG A 126 -12.55 -7.96 13.21
CA ARG A 126 -12.32 -9.41 13.29
C ARG A 126 -10.84 -9.74 13.15
N VAL A 127 -10.16 -9.19 12.13
CA VAL A 127 -8.72 -9.38 11.91
C VAL A 127 -7.93 -8.85 13.11
N ALA A 128 -8.25 -7.64 13.57
CA ALA A 128 -7.61 -7.04 14.73
C ALA A 128 -7.69 -7.94 15.98
N ARG A 129 -8.85 -8.53 16.24
CA ARG A 129 -9.07 -9.47 17.35
C ARG A 129 -8.27 -10.76 17.18
N ASP A 130 -8.30 -11.35 15.98
CA ASP A 130 -7.64 -12.62 15.70
C ASP A 130 -6.10 -12.49 15.84
N PHE A 131 -5.54 -11.35 15.46
CA PHE A 131 -4.10 -11.05 15.56
C PHE A 131 -3.72 -10.23 16.81
N LYS A 132 -4.69 -9.91 17.69
CA LYS A 132 -4.48 -9.19 18.96
C LYS A 132 -3.75 -7.85 18.75
N THR A 133 -4.18 -7.09 17.76
CA THR A 133 -3.61 -5.77 17.47
C THR A 133 -4.18 -4.69 18.40
N ASN A 134 -3.47 -3.57 18.53
CA ASN A 134 -4.02 -2.35 19.09
C ASN A 134 -4.78 -1.64 17.96
N HIS A 135 -6.09 -1.79 17.95
CA HIS A 135 -6.94 -1.34 16.84
C HIS A 135 -7.64 -0.03 17.17
N LEU A 136 -7.47 0.95 16.30
CA LEU A 136 -8.13 2.25 16.39
C LEU A 136 -8.99 2.50 15.15
N GLU A 137 -10.17 3.07 15.37
CA GLU A 137 -11.14 3.37 14.32
C GLU A 137 -11.48 4.85 14.33
N VAL A 138 -11.65 5.45 13.16
CA VAL A 138 -12.25 6.77 12.99
C VAL A 138 -13.49 6.67 12.12
N LEU A 139 -14.57 7.31 12.55
CA LEU A 139 -15.81 7.41 11.78
C LEU A 139 -15.92 8.82 11.20
N ILE A 140 -16.10 8.90 9.91
CA ILE A 140 -16.31 10.16 9.18
C ILE A 140 -17.73 10.22 8.61
N ASP A 141 -18.22 11.43 8.40
CA ASP A 141 -19.49 11.70 7.74
C ASP A 141 -19.30 12.56 6.48
N GLU A 142 -20.39 12.86 5.80
CA GLU A 142 -20.35 13.69 4.61
C GLU A 142 -19.83 15.10 4.89
N GLY A 143 -20.13 15.66 6.07
CA GLY A 143 -19.60 16.95 6.50
C GLY A 143 -18.10 16.97 6.66
N ASP A 144 -17.54 15.91 7.28
CA ASP A 144 -16.10 15.72 7.40
C ASP A 144 -15.44 15.63 6.01
N MET A 145 -16.04 14.87 5.09
CA MET A 145 -15.55 14.71 3.72
C MET A 145 -15.56 16.02 2.93
N LEU A 146 -16.66 16.76 2.98
CA LEU A 146 -16.80 18.04 2.29
C LEU A 146 -15.86 19.10 2.86
N GLY A 147 -15.71 19.13 4.20
CA GLY A 147 -14.81 20.05 4.88
C GLY A 147 -13.34 19.86 4.56
N TYR A 148 -12.95 18.66 4.09
CA TYR A 148 -11.56 18.37 3.71
C TYR A 148 -11.24 18.74 2.25
N LEU A 149 -12.22 18.98 1.37
CA LEU A 149 -11.98 19.14 -0.07
C LEU A 149 -11.01 20.27 -0.41
N ASP A 150 -11.06 21.39 0.32
CA ASP A 150 -10.15 22.50 0.09
C ASP A 150 -8.71 22.13 0.43
N ASP A 151 -8.48 21.41 1.55
CA ASP A 151 -7.16 20.92 1.94
C ASP A 151 -6.65 19.82 1.00
N LEU A 152 -7.55 19.02 0.45
CA LEU A 152 -7.20 17.95 -0.51
C LEU A 152 -6.43 18.50 -1.72
N VAL A 153 -6.84 19.68 -2.23
CA VAL A 153 -6.18 20.33 -3.37
C VAL A 153 -4.72 20.67 -3.04
N HIS A 154 -4.44 21.04 -1.78
CA HIS A 154 -3.08 21.34 -1.33
C HIS A 154 -2.24 20.09 -1.04
N HIS A 155 -2.89 18.97 -0.68
CA HIS A 155 -2.21 17.72 -0.41
C HIS A 155 -1.95 16.87 -1.67
N GLN A 156 -2.59 17.22 -2.79
CA GLN A 156 -2.40 16.54 -4.07
C GLN A 156 -1.76 17.48 -5.08
N ASP A 157 -0.65 17.06 -5.67
CA ASP A 157 0.08 17.85 -6.66
C ASP A 157 -0.65 17.91 -8.03
N GLU A 158 -1.57 16.98 -8.26
CA GLU A 158 -2.38 16.93 -9.49
C GLU A 158 -3.77 16.34 -9.19
N PRO A 159 -4.80 16.68 -10.02
CA PRO A 159 -6.13 16.10 -9.87
C PRO A 159 -6.09 14.57 -9.99
N ILE A 160 -6.57 13.90 -8.95
CA ILE A 160 -6.71 12.44 -8.90
C ILE A 160 -8.19 12.12 -8.74
N ALA A 161 -8.76 11.38 -9.70
CA ALA A 161 -10.15 10.93 -9.64
C ALA A 161 -10.28 9.64 -8.84
N ASP A 162 -9.80 9.67 -7.59
CA ASP A 162 -9.87 8.54 -6.65
C ASP A 162 -10.47 9.02 -5.33
N TRP A 163 -11.65 8.50 -5.01
CA TRP A 163 -12.37 8.83 -3.77
C TRP A 163 -11.63 8.37 -2.50
N VAL A 164 -10.70 7.44 -2.61
CA VAL A 164 -9.91 6.89 -1.49
C VAL A 164 -9.05 7.95 -0.82
N SER A 165 -8.70 9.03 -1.52
CA SER A 165 -7.85 10.11 -0.99
C SER A 165 -8.43 10.76 0.27
N VAL A 166 -9.76 10.89 0.37
CA VAL A 166 -10.42 11.49 1.52
C VAL A 166 -10.36 10.58 2.76
N PRO A 167 -10.87 9.34 2.73
CA PRO A 167 -10.75 8.45 3.88
C PRO A 167 -9.28 8.17 4.26
N LEU A 168 -8.35 8.15 3.30
CA LEU A 168 -6.93 7.98 3.56
C LEU A 168 -6.35 9.13 4.41
N TYR A 169 -6.78 10.36 4.19
CA TYR A 169 -6.40 11.50 5.04
C TYR A 169 -6.81 11.27 6.50
N PHE A 170 -8.06 10.91 6.75
CA PHE A 170 -8.57 10.73 8.10
C PHE A 170 -7.91 9.56 8.84
N VAL A 171 -7.69 8.45 8.16
CA VAL A 171 -6.98 7.32 8.77
C VAL A 171 -5.50 7.63 9.00
N SER A 172 -4.87 8.43 8.13
CA SER A 172 -3.48 8.89 8.32
C SER A 172 -3.35 9.88 9.49
N LYS A 173 -4.38 10.71 9.70
CA LYS A 173 -4.43 11.63 10.86
C LYS A 173 -4.66 10.91 12.19
N LEU A 174 -5.31 9.75 12.14
CA LEU A 174 -5.52 8.89 13.31
C LEU A 174 -4.22 8.17 13.72
N ALA A 175 -3.40 7.79 12.74
CA ALA A 175 -2.13 7.09 12.95
C ALA A 175 -1.03 8.00 13.47
#